data_cc003d871743a2c7cffad3c6109fc127
#
_entry.id   cc003d871743a2c7cffad3c6109fc127
#
_cell.length_a   1.000
_cell.length_b   1.000
_cell.length_c   1.000
_cell.angle_alpha   90.00
_cell.angle_beta   90.00
_cell.angle_gamma   90.00
#
_symmetry.space_group_name_H-M   'P 1'
#
loop_
_entity.id
_entity.type
_entity.pdbx_description
1 polymer ?
#
loop_
_entity_poly.entity_id
_entity_poly.type
_entity_poly.pdbx_seq_one_letter_code
_entity_poly.pdbx_strand_id
1 'polypeptide(L)'
;MVLVDTSVWVSHLREGSKELEQLLNDGDVMLHPFIIGELACGNIKNRHKVLSLLQLLPMVIQAEHEEVLQFIEKNNLMGKGLGFIDAHLSASAILTKVPMWTLDKKLDEINKKLNINYL
;
A
#
# COMPACT_ATOMS: atom_id res chain seq x y z
N MET A 1 -9.36 -0.94 -9.18
CA MET A 1 -8.22 -1.56 -8.47
C MET A 1 -7.68 -0.57 -7.44
N VAL A 2 -7.24 -1.06 -6.29
CA VAL A 2 -6.76 -0.25 -5.16
C VAL A 2 -5.53 -0.92 -4.59
N LEU A 3 -4.45 -0.16 -4.39
CA LEU A 3 -3.29 -0.62 -3.61
C LEU A 3 -3.64 -0.45 -2.12
N VAL A 4 -3.67 -1.55 -1.39
CA VAL A 4 -4.07 -1.55 0.03
C VAL A 4 -2.83 -1.62 0.91
N ASP A 5 -2.62 -0.55 1.70
CA ASP A 5 -1.46 -0.41 2.59
C ASP A 5 -1.49 -1.38 3.77
N THR A 6 -0.33 -1.63 4.33
CA THR A 6 -0.14 -2.48 5.52
C THR A 6 -1.08 -2.11 6.66
N SER A 7 -1.28 -0.82 6.92
CA SER A 7 -2.15 -0.34 8.00
C SER A 7 -3.59 -0.87 7.88
N VAL A 8 -4.10 -0.92 6.67
CA VAL A 8 -5.45 -1.43 6.39
C VAL A 8 -5.49 -2.95 6.61
N TRP A 9 -4.48 -3.66 6.11
CA TRP A 9 -4.38 -5.11 6.30
C TRP A 9 -4.29 -5.50 7.77
N VAL A 10 -3.49 -4.78 8.56
CA VAL A 10 -3.36 -5.04 10.00
C VAL A 10 -4.70 -4.85 10.69
N SER A 11 -5.41 -3.77 10.38
CA SER A 11 -6.75 -3.52 10.93
C SER A 11 -7.72 -4.63 10.56
N HIS A 12 -7.72 -5.05 9.30
CA HIS A 12 -8.58 -6.12 8.81
C HIS A 12 -8.30 -7.46 9.50
N LEU A 13 -7.03 -7.80 9.65
CA LEU A 13 -6.65 -9.07 10.28
C LEU A 13 -6.96 -9.10 11.78
N ARG A 14 -7.05 -7.95 12.43
CA ARG A 14 -7.42 -7.85 13.85
C ARG A 14 -8.92 -7.80 14.08
N GLU A 15 -9.62 -6.95 13.35
CA GLU A 15 -11.01 -6.58 13.64
C GLU A 15 -11.96 -6.89 12.50
N GLY A 16 -11.44 -7.17 11.33
CA GLY A 16 -12.24 -7.28 10.12
C GLY A 16 -12.57 -5.92 9.51
N SER A 17 -12.63 -5.86 8.20
CA SER A 17 -13.04 -4.67 7.44
C SER A 17 -13.98 -5.11 6.35
N LYS A 18 -15.23 -4.69 6.43
CA LYS A 18 -16.25 -5.01 5.43
C LYS A 18 -15.89 -4.42 4.07
N GLU A 19 -15.31 -3.22 4.07
CA GLU A 19 -14.90 -2.55 2.84
C GLU A 19 -13.79 -3.33 2.14
N LEU A 20 -12.77 -3.78 2.89
CA LEU A 20 -11.71 -4.60 2.30
C LEU A 20 -12.23 -5.95 1.82
N GLU A 21 -13.12 -6.59 2.59
CA GLU A 21 -13.76 -7.82 2.15
C GLU A 21 -14.49 -7.65 0.82
N GLN A 22 -15.22 -6.54 0.67
CA GLN A 22 -15.92 -6.25 -0.58
C GLN A 22 -14.95 -6.06 -1.74
N LEU A 23 -13.87 -5.31 -1.54
CA LEU A 23 -12.84 -5.12 -2.55
C LEU A 23 -12.20 -6.46 -2.95
N LEU A 24 -11.92 -7.31 -1.97
CA LEU A 24 -11.36 -8.64 -2.23
C LEU A 24 -12.32 -9.51 -3.04
N ASN A 25 -13.60 -9.50 -2.68
CA ASN A 25 -14.63 -10.26 -3.40
C ASN A 25 -14.79 -9.78 -4.83
N ASP A 26 -14.63 -8.47 -5.06
CA ASP A 26 -14.74 -7.87 -6.39
C ASP A 26 -13.45 -7.99 -7.22
N GLY A 27 -12.38 -8.53 -6.65
CA GLY A 27 -11.10 -8.64 -7.34
C GLY A 27 -10.40 -7.30 -7.55
N ASP A 28 -10.64 -6.33 -6.68
CA ASP A 28 -10.18 -4.94 -6.84
C ASP A 28 -8.98 -4.57 -5.96
N VAL A 29 -8.30 -5.56 -5.38
CA VAL A 29 -7.17 -5.33 -4.46
C VAL A 29 -5.86 -5.62 -5.18
N MET A 30 -4.91 -4.68 -5.04
CA MET A 30 -3.52 -4.89 -5.45
C MET A 30 -2.59 -4.78 -4.26
N LEU A 31 -1.45 -5.43 -4.35
CA LEU A 31 -0.42 -5.42 -3.33
C LEU A 31 0.93 -4.99 -3.90
N HIS A 32 1.85 -4.76 -2.99
CA HIS A 32 3.27 -4.52 -3.26
C HIS A 32 4.08 -5.52 -2.42
N PRO A 33 5.20 -6.05 -2.91
CA PRO A 33 6.02 -6.97 -2.13
C PRO A 33 6.46 -6.42 -0.77
N PHE A 34 6.67 -5.11 -0.64
CA PHE A 34 7.03 -4.50 0.64
C PHE A 34 5.90 -4.62 1.66
N ILE A 35 4.65 -4.56 1.23
CA ILE A 35 3.50 -4.74 2.12
C ILE A 35 3.49 -6.18 2.65
N ILE A 36 3.70 -7.14 1.77
CA ILE A 36 3.80 -8.55 2.19
C ILE A 36 4.95 -8.72 3.17
N GLY A 37 6.10 -8.10 2.89
CA GLY A 37 7.26 -8.13 3.78
C GLY A 37 6.97 -7.52 5.15
N GLU A 38 6.30 -6.39 5.20
CA GLU A 38 5.91 -5.76 6.46
C GLU A 38 4.94 -6.64 7.27
N LEU A 39 3.98 -7.25 6.59
CA LEU A 39 3.05 -8.19 7.24
C LEU A 39 3.79 -9.44 7.75
N ALA A 40 4.77 -9.91 7.00
CA ALA A 40 5.58 -11.06 7.40
C ALA A 40 6.40 -10.80 8.66
N CYS A 41 6.78 -9.55 8.91
CA CYS A 41 7.49 -9.15 10.13
C CYS A 41 6.58 -9.08 11.36
N GLY A 42 5.27 -9.06 11.14
CA GLY A 42 4.30 -8.99 12.23
C GLY A 42 3.91 -10.36 12.75
N ASN A 43 3.17 -10.35 13.84
CA ASN A 43 2.65 -11.56 14.48
C ASN A 43 1.20 -11.79 14.01
N ILE A 44 1.05 -12.51 12.91
CA ILE A 44 -0.24 -12.73 12.25
C ILE A 44 -0.78 -14.11 12.61
N LYS A 45 -2.06 -14.16 12.98
CA LYS A 45 -2.78 -15.41 13.18
C LYS A 45 -2.90 -16.13 11.83
N ASN A 46 -2.64 -17.44 11.81
CA ASN A 46 -2.62 -18.25 10.58
C ASN A 46 -1.64 -17.69 9.53
N ARG A 47 -0.50 -17.24 10.00
CA ARG A 47 0.52 -16.51 9.24
C ARG A 47 0.85 -17.15 7.89
N HIS A 48 1.19 -18.43 7.88
CA HIS A 48 1.60 -19.12 6.66
C HIS A 48 0.51 -19.10 5.60
N LYS A 49 -0.72 -19.40 6.01
CA LYS A 49 -1.88 -19.40 5.09
C LYS A 49 -2.18 -18.00 4.56
N VAL A 50 -2.18 -16.99 5.44
CA VAL A 50 -2.45 -15.60 5.05
C VAL A 50 -1.41 -15.11 4.06
N LEU A 51 -0.12 -15.29 4.35
CA LEU A 51 0.96 -14.84 3.45
C LEU A 51 0.89 -15.55 2.10
N SER A 52 0.57 -16.86 2.09
CA SER A 52 0.43 -17.61 0.84
C SER A 52 -0.70 -17.06 -0.03
N LEU A 53 -1.85 -16.72 0.58
CA LEU A 53 -2.98 -16.15 -0.14
C LEU A 53 -2.70 -14.75 -0.67
N LEU A 54 -2.01 -13.92 0.13
CA LEU A 54 -1.66 -12.55 -0.28
C LEU A 54 -0.75 -12.56 -1.51
N GLN A 55 0.16 -13.51 -1.61
CA GLN A 55 1.06 -13.61 -2.75
C GLN A 55 0.35 -13.97 -4.06
N LEU A 56 -0.90 -14.41 -4.01
CA LEU A 56 -1.71 -14.70 -5.19
C LEU A 56 -2.44 -13.47 -5.73
N LEU A 57 -2.47 -12.38 -4.96
CA LEU A 57 -3.14 -11.15 -5.40
C LEU A 57 -2.29 -10.41 -6.44
N PRO A 58 -2.93 -9.62 -7.32
CA PRO A 58 -2.19 -8.82 -8.29
C PRO A 58 -1.23 -7.85 -7.61
N MET A 59 -0.03 -7.70 -8.16
CA MET A 59 0.97 -6.77 -7.67
C MET A 59 0.99 -5.51 -8.53
N VAL A 60 1.19 -4.34 -7.91
CA VAL A 60 1.44 -3.10 -8.62
C VAL A 60 2.79 -3.17 -9.34
N ILE A 61 2.98 -2.29 -10.32
CA ILE A 61 4.30 -2.08 -10.91
C ILE A 61 5.20 -1.52 -9.80
N GLN A 62 6.34 -2.15 -9.58
CA GLN A 62 7.27 -1.70 -8.54
C GLN A 62 8.15 -0.58 -9.08
N ALA A 63 8.06 0.60 -8.47
CA ALA A 63 8.99 1.67 -8.75
C ALA A 63 10.40 1.24 -8.33
N GLU A 64 11.39 1.56 -9.15
CA GLU A 64 12.78 1.28 -8.83
C GLU A 64 13.36 2.34 -7.90
N HIS A 65 14.45 2.02 -7.24
CA HIS A 65 15.09 2.93 -6.28
C HIS A 65 15.29 4.33 -6.85
N GLU A 66 15.88 4.44 -8.04
CA GLU A 66 16.14 5.73 -8.68
C GLU A 66 14.84 6.48 -9.02
N GLU A 67 13.82 5.76 -9.44
CA GLU A 67 12.52 6.37 -9.73
C GLU A 67 11.91 6.97 -8.46
N VAL A 68 12.06 6.27 -7.32
CA VAL A 68 11.53 6.77 -6.04
C VAL A 68 12.29 8.02 -5.59
N LEU A 69 13.62 8.05 -5.74
CA LEU A 69 14.41 9.25 -5.42
C LEU A 69 13.96 10.44 -6.26
N GLN A 70 13.76 10.24 -7.55
CA GLN A 70 13.26 11.28 -8.45
C GLN A 70 11.85 11.73 -8.08
N PHE A 71 10.99 10.79 -7.73
CA PHE A 71 9.62 11.06 -7.28
C PHE A 71 9.60 11.95 -6.03
N ILE A 72 10.44 11.65 -5.05
CA ILE A 72 10.55 12.45 -3.82
C ILE A 72 10.97 13.89 -4.16
N GLU A 73 11.97 14.04 -4.99
CA GLU A 73 12.49 15.36 -5.38
C GLU A 73 11.48 16.14 -6.21
N LYS A 74 10.92 15.52 -7.23
CA LYS A 74 9.97 16.15 -8.15
C LYS A 74 8.72 16.68 -7.41
N ASN A 75 8.28 15.98 -6.39
CA ASN A 75 7.07 16.33 -5.67
C ASN A 75 7.34 17.03 -4.33
N ASN A 76 8.60 17.39 -4.07
CA ASN A 76 9.00 18.11 -2.85
C ASN A 76 8.55 17.40 -1.58
N LEU A 77 8.78 16.09 -1.50
CA LEU A 77 8.31 15.28 -0.37
C LEU A 77 9.31 15.20 0.79
N MET A 78 10.51 15.78 0.63
CA MET A 78 11.54 15.79 1.66
C MET A 78 11.07 16.56 2.90
N GLY A 79 11.44 16.08 4.07
CA GLY A 79 11.16 16.75 5.33
C GLY A 79 9.71 16.72 5.78
N LYS A 80 8.88 15.89 5.16
CA LYS A 80 7.44 15.82 5.47
C LYS A 80 7.05 14.60 6.31
N GLY A 81 8.05 13.88 6.82
CA GLY A 81 7.79 12.70 7.64
C GLY A 81 7.40 11.46 6.86
N LEU A 82 7.55 11.47 5.54
CA LEU A 82 7.30 10.30 4.70
C LEU A 82 8.49 9.34 4.77
N GLY A 83 8.22 8.09 5.16
CA GLY A 83 9.25 7.05 5.13
C GLY A 83 9.53 6.57 3.70
N PHE A 84 10.73 6.02 3.50
CA PHE A 84 11.15 5.59 2.16
C PHE A 84 10.28 4.45 1.61
N ILE A 85 9.87 3.52 2.47
CA ILE A 85 8.94 2.45 2.07
C ILE A 85 7.62 3.04 1.58
N ASP A 86 7.07 4.02 2.30
CA ASP A 86 5.83 4.67 1.90
C ASP A 86 5.99 5.42 0.58
N ALA A 87 7.15 6.03 0.36
CA ALA A 87 7.47 6.69 -0.92
C ALA A 87 7.48 5.67 -2.07
N HIS A 88 8.04 4.49 -1.85
CA HIS A 88 7.98 3.39 -2.82
C HIS A 88 6.55 3.01 -3.18
N LEU A 89 5.69 2.91 -2.16
CA LEU A 89 4.29 2.52 -2.38
C LEU A 89 3.53 3.58 -3.18
N SER A 90 3.68 4.86 -2.81
CA SER A 90 3.02 5.94 -3.53
C SER A 90 3.51 6.04 -4.97
N ALA A 91 4.82 5.95 -5.20
CA ALA A 91 5.39 5.96 -6.55
C ALA A 91 4.88 4.79 -7.38
N SER A 92 4.79 3.59 -6.79
CA SER A 92 4.29 2.40 -7.47
C SER A 92 2.80 2.52 -7.80
N ALA A 93 2.01 3.13 -6.92
CA ALA A 93 0.60 3.40 -7.18
C ALA A 93 0.44 4.33 -8.39
N ILE A 94 1.26 5.38 -8.47
CA ILE A 94 1.26 6.31 -9.62
C ILE A 94 1.62 5.57 -10.91
N LEU A 95 2.66 4.74 -10.90
CA LEU A 95 3.07 3.98 -12.09
C LEU A 95 1.96 3.03 -12.54
N THR A 96 1.25 2.44 -11.61
CA THR A 96 0.16 1.49 -11.90
C THR A 96 -1.15 2.21 -12.22
N LYS A 97 -1.23 3.51 -11.93
CA LYS A 97 -2.45 4.33 -12.11
C LYS A 97 -3.61 3.83 -11.26
N VAL A 98 -3.33 3.50 -10.03
CA VAL A 98 -4.36 3.07 -9.06
C VAL A 98 -4.28 3.94 -7.81
N PRO A 99 -5.40 4.16 -7.10
CA PRO A 99 -5.36 4.83 -5.82
C PRO A 99 -4.77 3.94 -4.74
N MET A 100 -4.32 4.57 -3.67
CA MET A 100 -3.78 3.88 -2.50
C MET A 100 -4.66 4.14 -1.28
N TRP A 101 -5.07 3.08 -0.62
CA TRP A 101 -5.84 3.13 0.61
C TRP A 101 -4.91 2.88 1.80
N THR A 102 -4.83 3.86 2.68
CA THR A 102 -4.04 3.80 3.91
C THR A 102 -4.82 4.39 5.08
N LEU A 103 -4.54 3.91 6.29
CA LEU A 103 -5.05 4.50 7.52
C LEU A 103 -4.03 5.45 8.16
N ASP A 104 -2.83 5.55 7.61
CA ASP A 104 -1.81 6.51 8.06
C ASP A 104 -2.17 7.91 7.56
N LYS A 105 -2.42 8.83 8.49
CA LYS A 105 -2.88 10.19 8.14
C LYS A 105 -1.88 10.97 7.31
N LYS A 106 -0.58 10.88 7.64
CA LYS A 106 0.46 11.61 6.89
C LYS A 106 0.56 11.10 5.46
N LEU A 107 0.58 9.79 5.29
CA LEU A 107 0.63 9.19 3.97
C LEU A 107 -0.62 9.53 3.16
N ASP A 108 -1.79 9.46 3.78
CA ASP A 108 -3.05 9.80 3.10
C ASP A 108 -3.09 11.26 2.66
N GLU A 109 -2.59 12.18 3.48
CA GLU A 109 -2.51 13.61 3.12
C GLU A 109 -1.58 13.83 1.91
N ILE A 110 -0.45 13.14 1.88
CA ILE A 110 0.47 13.20 0.74
C ILE A 110 -0.20 12.63 -0.51
N ASN A 111 -0.87 11.49 -0.37
CA ASN A 111 -1.58 10.85 -1.48
C ASN A 111 -2.71 11.73 -2.01
N LYS A 112 -3.39 12.49 -1.15
CA LYS A 112 -4.40 13.46 -1.58
C LYS A 112 -3.80 14.55 -2.46
N LYS A 113 -2.65 15.08 -2.08
CA LYS A 113 -1.95 16.09 -2.88
C LYS A 113 -1.50 15.53 -4.22
N LEU A 114 -1.22 14.23 -4.29
CA LEU A 114 -0.81 13.55 -5.52
C LEU A 114 -2.00 13.01 -6.33
N ASN A 115 -3.22 13.18 -5.84
CA ASN A 115 -4.46 12.68 -6.43
C ASN A 115 -4.49 11.16 -6.58
N ILE A 116 -3.92 10.45 -5.63
CA ILE A 116 -3.92 8.99 -5.60
C ILE A 116 -4.52 8.43 -4.31
N ASN A 117 -5.20 9.22 -3.51
CA ASN A 117 -5.89 8.73 -2.32
C ASN A 117 -7.13 7.93 -2.72
N TYR A 118 -7.41 6.88 -1.97
CA TYR A 118 -8.63 6.11 -2.10
C TYR A 118 -9.69 6.79 -1.24
N LEU A 119 -10.70 7.33 -1.87
CA LEU A 119 -11.74 8.16 -1.25
C LEU A 119 -11.25 9.57 -0.89
#